data_dc80074753cf367cf774d06013982bcc
#
_entry.id   dc80074753cf367cf774d06013982bcc
#
_cell.length_a   1.000
_cell.length_b   1.000
_cell.length_c   1.000
_cell.angle_alpha   90.00
_cell.angle_beta   90.00
_cell.angle_gamma   90.00
#
_symmetry.space_group_name_H-M   'P 1'
#
loop_
_entity.id
_entity.type
_entity.pdbx_description
1 polymer ?
#
loop_
_entity_poly.entity_id
_entity_poly.type
_entity_poly.pdbx_seq_one_letter_code
_entity_poly.pdbx_strand_id
1 'polypeptide(L)'
;KEFKDSELQLYIDPETGSINFSDGVLFDYDQYIIKDTGRDYLRKFIPQYIKVLLNDKNKNYISEIIIEGHTDTIGSYMYNLDLSQKRAFEVAKFILNDDFQEISNTEKESLRAILTANGRSYSHAIIDEDGSVNEGKSRRVEFKFRLKDEEMIYKMKEILDDEYDK
;
A
#
# COMPACT_ATOMS: atom_id res chain seq x y z
N LYS A 1 12.78 -12.34 -5.93
CA LYS A 1 14.23 -12.32 -6.23
C LYS A 1 14.73 -10.94 -6.72
N GLU A 2 13.90 -10.14 -7.40
CA GLU A 2 14.31 -8.85 -7.99
C GLU A 2 14.50 -7.71 -6.97
N PHE A 3 13.95 -7.82 -5.75
CA PHE A 3 14.10 -6.81 -4.70
C PHE A 3 15.25 -7.08 -3.72
N LYS A 4 15.97 -8.21 -3.84
CA LYS A 4 17.04 -8.60 -2.91
C LYS A 4 18.35 -7.84 -3.06
N ASP A 5 18.58 -7.22 -4.22
CA ASP A 5 19.84 -6.51 -4.53
C ASP A 5 19.70 -4.98 -4.53
N SER A 6 18.55 -4.43 -4.11
CA SER A 6 18.40 -3.00 -3.99
C SER A 6 18.92 -2.52 -2.63
N GLU A 7 19.66 -1.41 -2.60
CA GLU A 7 20.05 -0.67 -1.38
C GLU A 7 18.83 -0.21 -0.55
N LEU A 8 17.61 -0.58 -0.99
CA LEU A 8 16.37 -0.31 -0.33
C LEU A 8 16.15 -1.35 0.78
N GLN A 9 16.18 -0.93 2.02
CA GLN A 9 15.77 -1.73 3.17
C GLN A 9 14.25 -1.94 3.16
N LEU A 10 13.79 -2.78 2.23
CA LEU A 10 12.38 -3.12 2.09
C LEU A 10 12.11 -4.42 2.85
N TYR A 11 11.13 -4.38 3.73
CA TYR A 11 10.59 -5.58 4.33
C TYR A 11 9.43 -6.10 3.49
N ILE A 12 9.61 -7.26 2.88
CA ILE A 12 8.54 -7.98 2.17
C ILE A 12 7.96 -9.01 3.13
N ASP A 13 6.68 -8.88 3.42
CA ASP A 13 5.95 -9.87 4.20
C ASP A 13 5.88 -11.19 3.40
N PRO A 14 6.45 -12.30 3.92
CA PRO A 14 6.51 -13.56 3.19
C PRO A 14 5.13 -14.23 3.03
N GLU A 15 4.16 -13.90 3.86
CA GLU A 15 2.82 -14.47 3.82
C GLU A 15 1.90 -13.73 2.84
N THR A 16 2.00 -12.41 2.81
CA THR A 16 1.07 -11.56 2.06
C THR A 16 1.69 -10.94 0.80
N GLY A 17 3.03 -10.94 0.69
CA GLY A 17 3.74 -10.22 -0.37
C GLY A 17 3.67 -8.70 -0.23
N SER A 18 3.13 -8.17 0.87
CA SER A 18 3.08 -6.74 1.10
C SER A 18 4.47 -6.16 1.34
N ILE A 19 4.68 -4.93 0.91
CA ILE A 19 5.94 -4.21 1.07
C ILE A 19 5.73 -3.08 2.07
N ASN A 20 6.54 -3.10 3.13
CA ASN A 20 6.41 -2.19 4.25
C ASN A 20 7.51 -1.13 4.25
N PHE A 21 7.11 0.12 4.36
CA PHE A 21 7.99 1.25 4.64
C PHE A 21 7.75 1.74 6.06
N SER A 22 8.81 1.80 6.87
CA SER A 22 8.73 2.51 8.15
C SER A 22 8.33 3.97 7.92
N ASP A 23 7.45 4.51 8.75
CA ASP A 23 7.04 5.91 8.62
C ASP A 23 8.22 6.88 8.78
N GLY A 24 9.21 6.55 9.62
CA GLY A 24 10.42 7.35 9.77
C GLY A 24 11.25 7.51 8.50
N VAL A 25 11.10 6.61 7.53
CA VAL A 25 11.69 6.75 6.18
C VAL A 25 10.91 7.78 5.36
N LEU A 26 9.59 7.76 5.43
CA LEU A 26 8.72 8.57 4.59
C LEU A 26 8.34 9.91 5.25
N PHE A 27 8.11 9.92 6.58
CA PHE A 27 7.55 11.07 7.29
C PHE A 27 8.32 11.39 8.56
N ASP A 28 8.24 12.63 9.00
CA ASP A 28 8.58 12.99 10.37
C ASP A 28 7.47 12.60 11.33
N TYR A 29 7.79 12.53 12.64
CA TYR A 29 6.82 12.16 13.66
C TYR A 29 5.59 13.06 13.59
N ASP A 30 4.41 12.45 13.65
CA ASP A 30 3.11 13.14 13.58
C ASP A 30 2.89 14.01 12.32
N GLN A 31 3.66 13.78 11.26
CA GLN A 31 3.53 14.49 9.99
C GLN A 31 3.04 13.56 8.88
N TYR A 32 2.47 14.15 7.84
CA TYR A 32 2.03 13.45 6.63
C TYR A 32 2.68 13.98 5.34
N ILE A 33 3.55 14.98 5.44
CA ILE A 33 4.33 15.47 4.31
C ILE A 33 5.53 14.55 4.11
N ILE A 34 5.70 14.03 2.88
CA ILE A 34 6.79 13.11 2.56
C ILE A 34 8.12 13.87 2.59
N LYS A 35 9.08 13.36 3.37
CA LYS A 35 10.45 13.88 3.45
C LYS A 35 11.20 13.65 2.14
N ASP A 36 12.27 14.40 1.90
CA ASP A 36 13.13 14.22 0.74
C ASP A 36 13.70 12.81 0.64
N THR A 37 14.16 12.23 1.76
CA THR A 37 14.58 10.83 1.83
C THR A 37 13.50 9.86 1.39
N GLY A 38 12.27 10.08 1.82
CA GLY A 38 11.10 9.27 1.44
C GLY A 38 10.78 9.39 -0.05
N ARG A 39 10.87 10.60 -0.60
CA ARG A 39 10.69 10.84 -2.04
C ARG A 39 11.73 10.09 -2.86
N ASP A 40 13.00 10.12 -2.45
CA ASP A 40 14.08 9.41 -3.12
C ASP A 40 13.88 7.89 -3.08
N TYR A 41 13.40 7.35 -1.95
CA TYR A 41 13.04 5.93 -1.85
C TYR A 41 11.89 5.56 -2.78
N LEU A 42 10.83 6.34 -2.80
CA LEU A 42 9.69 6.09 -3.69
C LEU A 42 10.08 6.18 -5.17
N ARG A 43 10.95 7.12 -5.56
CA ARG A 43 11.47 7.23 -6.93
C ARG A 43 12.24 5.99 -7.38
N LYS A 44 12.95 5.34 -6.47
CA LYS A 44 13.67 4.09 -6.75
C LYS A 44 12.76 2.86 -6.73
N PHE A 45 11.84 2.83 -5.79
CA PHE A 45 10.97 1.66 -5.55
C PHE A 45 9.83 1.54 -6.57
N ILE A 46 9.10 2.62 -6.81
CA ILE A 46 7.86 2.58 -7.61
C ILE A 46 8.06 2.04 -9.02
N PRO A 47 9.09 2.46 -9.80
CA PRO A 47 9.29 1.92 -11.14
C PRO A 47 9.49 0.40 -11.16
N GLN A 48 10.22 -0.13 -10.19
CA GLN A 48 10.48 -1.57 -10.07
C GLN A 48 9.21 -2.33 -9.69
N TYR A 49 8.44 -1.80 -8.73
CA TYR A 49 7.19 -2.39 -8.27
C TYR A 49 6.15 -2.48 -9.39
N ILE A 50 5.97 -1.39 -10.11
CA ILE A 50 5.05 -1.32 -11.25
C ILE A 50 5.50 -2.22 -12.38
N LYS A 51 6.78 -2.26 -12.70
CA LYS A 51 7.33 -3.16 -13.72
C LYS A 51 7.02 -4.64 -13.42
N VAL A 52 7.05 -5.03 -12.16
CA VAL A 52 6.71 -6.40 -11.75
C VAL A 52 5.21 -6.66 -11.85
N LEU A 53 4.38 -5.75 -11.33
CA LEU A 53 2.94 -5.96 -11.24
C LEU A 53 2.20 -5.74 -12.56
N LEU A 54 2.60 -4.75 -13.34
CA LEU A 54 1.90 -4.32 -14.56
C LEU A 54 2.56 -4.79 -15.87
N ASN A 55 3.51 -5.73 -15.79
CA ASN A 55 4.00 -6.35 -17.02
C ASN A 55 2.89 -7.17 -17.73
N ASP A 56 3.10 -7.51 -18.99
CA ASP A 56 2.11 -8.19 -19.81
C ASP A 56 1.66 -9.57 -19.27
N LYS A 57 2.49 -10.20 -18.44
CA LYS A 57 2.17 -11.49 -17.81
C LYS A 57 1.26 -11.33 -16.59
N ASN A 58 1.45 -10.26 -15.80
CA ASN A 58 0.85 -10.11 -14.50
C ASN A 58 -0.36 -9.15 -14.48
N LYS A 59 -0.35 -8.10 -15.33
CA LYS A 59 -1.35 -7.01 -15.29
C LYS A 59 -2.81 -7.48 -15.31
N ASN A 60 -3.09 -8.56 -16.02
CA ASN A 60 -4.44 -9.09 -16.16
C ASN A 60 -4.95 -9.80 -14.90
N TYR A 61 -4.04 -10.16 -13.97
CA TYR A 61 -4.38 -10.81 -12.71
C TYR A 61 -4.52 -9.82 -11.55
N ILE A 62 -4.06 -8.58 -11.70
CA ILE A 62 -4.12 -7.55 -10.66
C ILE A 62 -5.46 -6.83 -10.74
N SER A 63 -6.23 -6.88 -9.65
CA SER A 63 -7.49 -6.14 -9.54
C SER A 63 -7.31 -4.78 -8.86
N GLU A 64 -6.38 -4.68 -7.94
CA GLU A 64 -6.18 -3.46 -7.13
C GLU A 64 -4.73 -3.38 -6.63
N ILE A 65 -4.16 -2.18 -6.61
CA ILE A 65 -2.95 -1.83 -5.87
C ILE A 65 -3.37 -0.91 -4.74
N ILE A 66 -2.96 -1.20 -3.51
CA ILE A 66 -3.40 -0.52 -2.31
C ILE A 66 -2.20 0.10 -1.62
N ILE A 67 -2.26 1.40 -1.36
CA ILE A 67 -1.37 2.09 -0.43
C ILE A 67 -2.10 2.24 0.89
N GLU A 68 -1.57 1.64 1.95
CA GLU A 68 -2.25 1.58 3.24
C GLU A 68 -1.39 2.19 4.34
N GLY A 69 -1.92 3.22 5.01
CA GLY A 69 -1.26 3.87 6.13
C GLY A 69 -1.67 3.25 7.46
N HIS A 70 -0.69 3.07 8.36
CA HIS A 70 -0.86 2.53 9.71
C HIS A 70 -0.19 3.42 10.74
N THR A 71 -0.74 3.46 11.94
CA THR A 71 -0.20 4.21 13.08
C THR A 71 0.13 3.28 14.25
N ASP A 72 0.79 3.84 15.26
CA ASP A 72 0.84 3.24 16.58
C ASP A 72 -0.49 3.41 17.34
N THR A 73 -0.55 2.93 18.57
CA THR A 73 -1.76 2.97 19.41
C THR A 73 -1.88 4.24 20.27
N ILE A 74 -0.98 5.20 20.08
CA ILE A 74 -0.97 6.45 20.85
C ILE A 74 -2.00 7.43 20.26
N GLY A 75 -2.88 7.93 21.09
CA GLY A 75 -3.94 8.87 20.69
C GLY A 75 -5.27 8.17 20.36
N SER A 76 -6.25 8.96 19.88
CA SER A 76 -7.56 8.42 19.54
C SER A 76 -7.56 7.68 18.19
N TYR A 77 -8.50 6.76 18.04
CA TYR A 77 -8.68 6.04 16.77
C TYR A 77 -8.93 7.01 15.60
N MET A 78 -9.79 7.99 15.79
CA MET A 78 -10.17 8.95 14.73
C MET A 78 -9.03 9.87 14.34
N TYR A 79 -8.23 10.32 15.30
CA TYR A 79 -7.02 11.08 15.01
C TYR A 79 -6.04 10.28 14.16
N ASN A 80 -5.79 9.04 14.54
CA ASN A 80 -4.89 8.13 13.83
C ASN A 80 -5.47 7.70 12.47
N LEU A 81 -6.80 7.59 12.35
CA LEU A 81 -7.44 7.32 11.06
C LEU A 81 -7.20 8.48 10.08
N ASP A 82 -7.40 9.72 10.52
CA ASP A 82 -7.12 10.91 9.71
C ASP A 82 -5.64 10.98 9.30
N LEU A 83 -4.72 10.78 10.24
CA LEU A 83 -3.28 10.81 9.97
C LEU A 83 -2.86 9.72 8.99
N SER A 84 -3.30 8.48 9.22
CA SER A 84 -2.98 7.34 8.34
C SER A 84 -3.57 7.51 6.94
N GLN A 85 -4.79 8.05 6.82
CA GLN A 85 -5.42 8.35 5.54
C GLN A 85 -4.64 9.43 4.77
N LYS A 86 -4.24 10.51 5.43
CA LYS A 86 -3.43 11.57 4.83
C LYS A 86 -2.08 11.06 4.35
N ARG A 87 -1.41 10.21 5.13
CA ARG A 87 -0.14 9.60 4.74
C ARG A 87 -0.25 8.74 3.49
N ALA A 88 -1.24 7.85 3.43
CA ALA A 88 -1.49 7.03 2.25
C ALA A 88 -1.84 7.90 1.02
N PHE A 89 -2.67 8.92 1.20
CA PHE A 89 -3.05 9.86 0.15
C PHE A 89 -1.85 10.65 -0.39
N GLU A 90 -0.98 11.18 0.47
CA GLU A 90 0.20 11.94 0.02
C GLU A 90 1.18 11.06 -0.76
N VAL A 91 1.32 9.78 -0.43
CA VAL A 91 2.10 8.84 -1.22
C VAL A 91 1.48 8.61 -2.60
N ALA A 92 0.18 8.35 -2.68
CA ALA A 92 -0.53 8.20 -3.95
C ALA A 92 -0.43 9.46 -4.82
N LYS A 93 -0.66 10.63 -4.22
CA LYS A 93 -0.54 11.93 -4.87
C LYS A 93 0.86 12.18 -5.42
N PHE A 94 1.91 11.85 -4.67
CA PHE A 94 3.30 11.99 -5.10
C PHE A 94 3.59 11.13 -6.34
N ILE A 95 3.16 9.86 -6.33
CA ILE A 95 3.39 8.91 -7.43
C ILE A 95 2.64 9.33 -8.70
N LEU A 96 1.43 9.86 -8.56
CA LEU A 96 0.57 10.23 -9.70
C LEU A 96 0.77 11.67 -10.19
N ASN A 97 1.62 12.46 -9.50
CA ASN A 97 1.94 13.82 -9.90
C ASN A 97 2.74 13.84 -11.21
N ASP A 98 2.56 14.89 -12.00
CA ASP A 98 3.30 15.08 -13.25
C ASP A 98 4.81 15.22 -13.05
N ASP A 99 5.24 15.72 -11.88
CA ASP A 99 6.66 15.83 -11.51
C ASP A 99 7.31 14.49 -11.18
N PHE A 100 6.53 13.40 -10.98
CA PHE A 100 7.07 12.05 -10.85
C PHE A 100 7.31 11.48 -12.24
N GLN A 101 8.54 11.61 -12.73
CA GLN A 101 8.90 11.25 -14.11
C GLN A 101 9.49 9.83 -14.25
N GLU A 102 9.62 9.10 -13.15
CA GLU A 102 10.20 7.75 -13.11
C GLU A 102 9.31 6.67 -13.71
N ILE A 103 8.03 6.97 -13.91
CA ILE A 103 7.07 6.15 -14.66
C ILE A 103 6.40 6.99 -15.76
N SER A 104 6.02 6.33 -16.82
CA SER A 104 5.38 6.96 -17.97
C SER A 104 3.94 7.40 -17.67
N ASN A 105 3.40 8.32 -18.49
CA ASN A 105 2.00 8.71 -18.38
C ASN A 105 1.04 7.53 -18.61
N THR A 106 1.39 6.60 -19.50
CA THR A 106 0.60 5.37 -19.71
C THR A 106 0.56 4.50 -18.45
N GLU A 107 1.69 4.37 -17.73
CA GLU A 107 1.74 3.66 -16.46
C GLU A 107 0.93 4.38 -15.37
N LYS A 108 0.98 5.72 -15.31
CA LYS A 108 0.13 6.50 -14.40
C LYS A 108 -1.36 6.31 -14.68
N GLU A 109 -1.78 6.30 -15.95
CA GLU A 109 -3.18 6.01 -16.30
C GLU A 109 -3.59 4.60 -15.89
N SER A 110 -2.73 3.61 -16.10
CA SER A 110 -2.98 2.25 -15.64
C SER A 110 -3.11 2.18 -14.11
N LEU A 111 -2.28 2.91 -13.38
CA LEU A 111 -2.36 3.01 -11.92
C LEU A 111 -3.65 3.69 -11.45
N ARG A 112 -4.07 4.78 -12.08
CA ARG A 112 -5.31 5.49 -11.71
C ARG A 112 -6.54 4.59 -11.75
N ALA A 113 -6.53 3.58 -12.63
CA ALA A 113 -7.63 2.63 -12.76
C ALA A 113 -7.73 1.63 -11.58
N ILE A 114 -6.62 1.35 -10.88
CA ILE A 114 -6.55 0.27 -9.89
C ILE A 114 -5.93 0.67 -8.55
N LEU A 115 -5.40 1.88 -8.42
CA LEU A 115 -4.75 2.35 -7.20
C LEU A 115 -5.76 2.90 -6.21
N THR A 116 -5.66 2.47 -4.96
CA THR A 116 -6.38 3.05 -3.82
C THR A 116 -5.41 3.46 -2.71
N ALA A 117 -5.84 4.41 -1.89
CA ALA A 117 -5.10 4.88 -0.74
C ALA A 117 -6.02 4.87 0.49
N ASN A 118 -5.64 4.09 1.51
CA ASN A 118 -6.47 3.82 2.69
C ASN A 118 -5.71 4.06 3.99
N GLY A 119 -6.37 4.66 4.97
CA GLY A 119 -5.91 4.73 6.35
C GLY A 119 -6.53 3.63 7.20
N ARG A 120 -5.73 3.01 8.06
CA ARG A 120 -6.17 1.92 8.96
C ARG A 120 -6.10 2.31 10.43
N SER A 121 -5.69 3.55 10.76
CA SER A 121 -5.45 3.91 12.15
C SER A 121 -4.50 2.88 12.80
N TYR A 122 -4.80 2.43 14.02
CA TYR A 122 -4.06 1.39 14.72
C TYR A 122 -4.76 0.01 14.69
N SER A 123 -5.74 -0.21 13.81
CA SER A 123 -6.49 -1.48 13.76
C SER A 123 -5.63 -2.70 13.43
N HIS A 124 -4.46 -2.48 12.82
CA HIS A 124 -3.49 -3.53 12.45
C HIS A 124 -2.13 -3.26 13.10
N ALA A 125 -2.13 -2.89 14.38
CA ALA A 125 -0.91 -2.73 15.16
C ALA A 125 -0.12 -4.05 15.16
N ILE A 126 1.20 -3.94 15.08
CA ILE A 126 2.09 -5.09 15.12
C ILE A 126 2.34 -5.46 16.58
N ILE A 127 2.16 -6.74 16.88
CA ILE A 127 2.35 -7.30 18.21
C ILE A 127 3.64 -8.13 18.21
N ASP A 128 4.50 -7.89 19.18
CA ASP A 128 5.70 -8.67 19.40
C ASP A 128 5.38 -10.01 20.08
N GLU A 129 6.34 -10.93 20.10
CA GLU A 129 6.16 -12.30 20.65
C GLU A 129 5.73 -12.31 22.12
N ASP A 130 6.06 -11.28 22.88
CA ASP A 130 5.65 -11.12 24.30
C ASP A 130 4.22 -10.58 24.47
N GLY A 131 3.52 -10.32 23.39
CA GLY A 131 2.15 -9.76 23.38
C GLY A 131 2.08 -8.24 23.48
N SER A 132 3.20 -7.54 23.56
CA SER A 132 3.23 -6.07 23.57
C SER A 132 3.09 -5.49 22.17
N VAL A 133 2.55 -4.28 22.07
CA VAL A 133 2.49 -3.55 20.80
C VAL A 133 3.87 -3.03 20.43
N ASN A 134 4.33 -3.36 19.23
CA ASN A 134 5.51 -2.73 18.66
C ASN A 134 5.13 -1.43 17.97
N GLU A 135 5.19 -0.33 18.71
CA GLU A 135 4.77 0.98 18.22
C GLU A 135 5.61 1.43 17.01
N GLY A 136 6.91 1.13 17.02
CA GLY A 136 7.81 1.50 15.92
C GLY A 136 7.48 0.80 14.61
N LYS A 137 7.25 -0.52 14.64
CA LYS A 137 6.86 -1.30 13.46
C LYS A 137 5.42 -1.05 13.05
N SER A 138 4.55 -0.66 13.99
CA SER A 138 3.15 -0.33 13.72
C SER A 138 3.03 0.92 12.85
N ARG A 139 3.90 1.91 13.03
CA ARG A 139 3.97 3.11 12.19
C ARG A 139 4.61 2.77 10.85
N ARG A 140 3.79 2.54 9.81
CA ARG A 140 4.25 2.14 8.49
C ARG A 140 3.28 2.55 7.38
N VAL A 141 3.78 2.52 6.16
CA VAL A 141 2.97 2.51 4.94
C VAL A 141 3.22 1.19 4.22
N GLU A 142 2.15 0.50 3.87
CA GLU A 142 2.20 -0.76 3.15
C GLU A 142 1.77 -0.57 1.70
N PHE A 143 2.48 -1.22 0.79
CA PHE A 143 2.06 -1.44 -0.59
C PHE A 143 1.57 -2.87 -0.72
N LYS A 144 0.31 -3.02 -1.08
CA LYS A 144 -0.38 -4.30 -1.27
C LYS A 144 -0.95 -4.38 -2.66
N PHE A 145 -1.26 -5.58 -3.10
CA PHE A 145 -2.07 -5.80 -4.29
C PHE A 145 -3.09 -6.89 -4.05
N ARG A 146 -4.18 -6.83 -4.80
CA ARG A 146 -5.19 -7.89 -4.85
C ARG A 146 -5.20 -8.50 -6.22
N LEU A 147 -5.39 -9.81 -6.24
CA LEU A 147 -5.59 -10.58 -7.47
C LEU A 147 -7.08 -10.63 -7.82
N LYS A 148 -7.39 -10.72 -9.10
CA LYS A 148 -8.74 -11.03 -9.57
C LYS A 148 -9.04 -12.49 -9.23
N ASP A 149 -10.11 -12.70 -8.50
CA ASP A 149 -10.65 -14.03 -8.23
C ASP A 149 -11.99 -14.20 -8.98
N GLU A 150 -11.89 -14.62 -10.23
CA GLU A 150 -13.05 -14.79 -11.11
C GLU A 150 -14.00 -15.89 -10.60
N GLU A 151 -13.45 -16.96 -10.02
CA GLU A 151 -14.25 -18.06 -9.46
C GLU A 151 -15.07 -17.62 -8.25
N MET A 152 -14.46 -16.85 -7.34
CA MET A 152 -15.17 -16.31 -6.18
C MET A 152 -16.24 -15.29 -6.58
N ILE A 153 -15.95 -14.43 -7.56
CA ILE A 153 -16.95 -13.48 -8.10
C ILE A 153 -18.14 -14.23 -8.68
N TYR A 154 -17.90 -15.31 -9.41
CA TYR A 154 -18.97 -16.15 -9.96
C TYR A 154 -19.83 -16.77 -8.87
N LYS A 155 -19.22 -17.38 -7.84
CA LYS A 155 -19.94 -17.95 -6.69
C LYS A 155 -20.76 -16.91 -5.93
N MET A 156 -20.21 -15.72 -5.73
CA MET A 156 -20.95 -14.63 -5.06
C MET A 156 -22.17 -14.18 -5.88
N LYS A 157 -22.06 -14.12 -7.20
CA LYS A 157 -23.22 -13.81 -8.07
C LYS A 157 -24.29 -14.86 -7.96
N GLU A 158 -23.96 -16.16 -8.01
CA GLU A 158 -24.94 -17.24 -7.82
C GLU A 158 -25.69 -17.11 -6.48
N ILE A 159 -24.97 -16.83 -5.37
CA ILE A 159 -25.60 -16.65 -4.06
C ILE A 159 -26.56 -15.46 -4.05
N LEU A 160 -26.15 -14.33 -4.65
CA LEU A 160 -27.00 -13.12 -4.69
C LEU A 160 -28.25 -13.34 -5.56
N ASP A 161 -28.11 -13.99 -6.70
CA ASP A 161 -29.23 -14.29 -7.60
C ASP A 161 -30.25 -15.21 -6.89
N ASP A 162 -29.79 -16.24 -6.16
CA ASP A 162 -30.65 -17.14 -5.39
C ASP A 162 -31.43 -16.44 -4.22
N GLU A 163 -30.87 -15.36 -3.66
CA GLU A 163 -31.54 -14.58 -2.60
C GLU A 163 -32.58 -13.59 -3.13
N TYR A 164 -32.41 -13.09 -4.36
CA TYR A 164 -33.35 -12.13 -4.97
C TYR A 164 -34.51 -12.79 -5.72
N ASP A 165 -34.41 -14.07 -6.06
CA ASP A 165 -35.49 -14.83 -6.72
C ASP A 165 -36.51 -15.48 -5.73
N LYS A 166 -36.39 -15.16 -4.43
CA LYS A 166 -37.36 -15.56 -3.38
C LYS A 166 -38.25 -14.42 -2.93
#